data_7f953a2e28504cde3d894d5face33c01
#
_entry.id   7f953a2e28504cde3d894d5face33c01
#
_cell.length_a   1.000
_cell.length_b   1.000
_cell.length_c   1.000
_cell.angle_alpha   90.00
_cell.angle_beta   90.00
_cell.angle_gamma   90.00
#
_symmetry.space_group_name_H-M   'P 1'
#
loop_
_entity.id
_entity.type
_entity.pdbx_description
1 polymer ?
#
loop_
_entity_poly.entity_id
_entity_poly.type
_entity_poly.pdbx_seq_one_letter_code
_entity_poly.pdbx_strand_id
1 'polypeptide(L)'
;MNMTTANTARLLITCEDKPGIVQAVSSFLYHQGANITALDQYATEAQGGRYFMRVEFELDNLQSRKESITQTFAANVAERYEMQWRLALVSDVKKVGILVSKVDHALLELLWRHARGGLPCEITKVISNHETLREAVENFGIPFEVVPVTKDNKREAYAEIDELMQGNDLLVLARYMQILDEAFVEKWEMKVINIHHSFLPAFVGANPYKQAHEKGVKLIGATAHYVTAVSYTH
;
A
#
# COMPACT_ATOMS: atom_id res chain seq x y z
N MET A 1 18.57 -13.38 5.80
CA MET A 1 17.45 -13.54 4.85
C MET A 1 16.95 -14.97 5.00
N ASN A 2 15.73 -15.19 5.48
CA ASN A 2 15.20 -16.55 5.61
C ASN A 2 15.04 -17.13 4.20
N MET A 3 15.57 -18.32 3.94
CA MET A 3 15.47 -19.01 2.63
C MET A 3 14.01 -19.16 2.14
N THR A 4 13.05 -19.18 3.05
CA THR A 4 11.61 -19.26 2.76
C THR A 4 11.07 -18.05 1.95
N THR A 5 11.57 -16.84 2.21
CA THR A 5 11.06 -15.63 1.53
C THR A 5 11.57 -15.46 0.10
N ALA A 6 12.72 -16.02 -0.24
CA ALA A 6 13.33 -15.91 -1.57
C ALA A 6 12.56 -16.71 -2.63
N ASN A 7 11.87 -17.77 -2.20
CA ASN A 7 11.12 -18.69 -3.06
C ASN A 7 9.61 -18.49 -2.98
N THR A 8 9.14 -17.42 -2.33
CA THR A 8 7.70 -17.13 -2.16
C THR A 8 7.26 -15.99 -3.07
N ALA A 9 6.16 -16.17 -3.77
CA ALA A 9 5.52 -15.13 -4.56
C ALA A 9 4.02 -15.00 -4.25
N ARG A 10 3.48 -13.84 -4.61
CA ARG A 10 2.05 -13.52 -4.60
C ARG A 10 1.57 -13.20 -6.00
N LEU A 11 0.56 -13.91 -6.43
CA LEU A 11 -0.18 -13.64 -7.65
C LEU A 11 -1.49 -12.95 -7.29
N LEU A 12 -1.66 -11.73 -7.74
CA LEU A 12 -2.87 -10.93 -7.57
C LEU A 12 -3.60 -10.88 -8.90
N ILE A 13 -4.89 -11.19 -8.91
CA ILE A 13 -5.72 -11.31 -10.11
C ILE A 13 -7.02 -10.55 -9.90
N THR A 14 -7.44 -9.86 -10.94
CA THR A 14 -8.77 -9.25 -11.05
C THR A 14 -9.29 -9.47 -12.46
N CYS A 15 -10.51 -9.96 -12.59
CA CYS A 15 -11.20 -10.17 -13.88
C CYS A 15 -12.72 -10.16 -13.68
N GLU A 16 -13.47 -10.36 -14.74
CA GLU A 16 -14.89 -10.73 -14.66
C GLU A 16 -15.03 -12.14 -14.06
N ASP A 17 -16.03 -12.34 -13.19
CA ASP A 17 -16.25 -13.66 -12.59
C ASP A 17 -16.76 -14.66 -13.64
N LYS A 18 -15.98 -15.73 -13.87
CA LYS A 18 -16.25 -16.78 -14.85
C LYS A 18 -15.89 -18.15 -14.24
N PRO A 19 -16.66 -19.21 -14.55
CA PRO A 19 -16.31 -20.57 -14.13
C PRO A 19 -14.91 -20.98 -14.62
N GLY A 20 -14.16 -21.68 -13.78
CA GLY A 20 -12.88 -22.27 -14.11
C GLY A 20 -11.65 -21.42 -13.79
N ILE A 21 -11.80 -20.19 -13.29
CA ILE A 21 -10.66 -19.33 -12.91
C ILE A 21 -9.75 -20.01 -11.91
N VAL A 22 -10.31 -20.50 -10.78
CA VAL A 22 -9.54 -21.18 -9.73
C VAL A 22 -8.79 -22.39 -10.28
N GLN A 23 -9.48 -23.21 -11.09
CA GLN A 23 -8.87 -24.38 -11.70
C GLN A 23 -7.72 -23.99 -12.63
N ALA A 24 -7.90 -22.99 -13.50
CA ALA A 24 -6.90 -22.58 -14.44
C ALA A 24 -5.63 -22.05 -13.73
N VAL A 25 -5.80 -21.21 -12.70
CA VAL A 25 -4.70 -20.65 -11.91
C VAL A 25 -3.99 -21.75 -11.11
N SER A 26 -4.73 -22.59 -10.40
CA SER A 26 -4.13 -23.66 -9.59
C SER A 26 -3.44 -24.72 -10.44
N SER A 27 -4.04 -25.11 -11.57
CA SER A 27 -3.41 -26.04 -12.53
C SER A 27 -2.13 -25.46 -13.13
N PHE A 28 -2.12 -24.17 -13.48
CA PHE A 28 -0.93 -23.51 -13.96
C PHE A 28 0.20 -23.59 -12.93
N LEU A 29 -0.07 -23.20 -11.67
CA LEU A 29 0.92 -23.23 -10.59
C LEU A 29 1.42 -24.65 -10.32
N TYR A 30 0.51 -25.62 -10.31
CA TYR A 30 0.86 -27.04 -10.16
C TYR A 30 1.84 -27.51 -11.25
N HIS A 31 1.58 -27.17 -12.53
CA HIS A 31 2.48 -27.55 -13.63
C HIS A 31 3.82 -26.83 -13.60
N GLN A 32 3.91 -25.68 -12.90
CA GLN A 32 5.18 -25.04 -12.62
C GLN A 32 5.95 -25.71 -11.48
N GLY A 33 5.37 -26.66 -10.77
CA GLY A 33 5.93 -27.27 -9.58
C GLY A 33 5.81 -26.40 -8.33
N ALA A 34 4.90 -25.45 -8.32
CA ALA A 34 4.67 -24.56 -7.20
C ALA A 34 3.77 -25.21 -6.14
N ASN A 35 4.04 -24.93 -4.86
CA ASN A 35 3.19 -25.25 -3.73
C ASN A 35 2.38 -24.02 -3.29
N ILE A 36 1.06 -24.09 -3.38
CA ILE A 36 0.17 -22.99 -2.93
C ILE A 36 0.11 -23.03 -1.40
N THR A 37 0.52 -21.92 -0.75
CA THR A 37 0.54 -21.78 0.72
C THR A 37 -0.64 -21.01 1.27
N ALA A 38 -1.22 -20.08 0.46
CA ALA A 38 -2.46 -19.39 0.80
C ALA A 38 -3.23 -19.02 -0.47
N LEU A 39 -4.56 -19.06 -0.38
CA LEU A 39 -5.44 -18.67 -1.46
C LEU A 39 -6.67 -17.97 -0.88
N ASP A 40 -6.84 -16.70 -1.23
CA ASP A 40 -7.98 -15.86 -0.89
C ASP A 40 -8.71 -15.47 -2.17
N GLN A 41 -10.01 -15.51 -2.17
CA GLN A 41 -10.84 -15.08 -3.30
C GLN A 41 -12.10 -14.36 -2.85
N TYR A 42 -12.57 -13.45 -3.70
CA TYR A 42 -13.80 -12.70 -3.47
C TYR A 42 -14.44 -12.33 -4.81
N ALA A 43 -15.75 -12.46 -4.90
CA ALA A 43 -16.55 -11.95 -6.02
C ALA A 43 -17.53 -10.90 -5.49
N THR A 44 -17.73 -9.80 -6.23
CA THR A 44 -18.64 -8.73 -5.83
C THR A 44 -20.10 -9.15 -5.89
N GLU A 45 -20.43 -10.05 -6.81
CA GLU A 45 -21.78 -10.57 -7.02
C GLU A 45 -21.70 -12.07 -7.36
N ALA A 46 -22.77 -12.79 -7.11
CA ALA A 46 -22.83 -14.26 -7.36
C ALA A 46 -22.78 -14.64 -8.85
N GLN A 47 -23.09 -13.72 -9.76
CA GLN A 47 -23.03 -13.89 -11.21
C GLN A 47 -22.67 -12.57 -11.89
N GLY A 48 -21.63 -12.58 -12.76
CA GLY A 48 -21.26 -11.44 -13.59
C GLY A 48 -20.58 -10.28 -12.85
N GLY A 49 -20.14 -10.50 -11.60
CA GLY A 49 -19.42 -9.51 -10.83
C GLY A 49 -17.92 -9.47 -11.15
N ARG A 50 -17.19 -8.62 -10.45
CA ARG A 50 -15.72 -8.63 -10.48
C ARG A 50 -15.18 -9.69 -9.53
N TYR A 51 -14.26 -10.49 -10.04
CA TYR A 51 -13.54 -11.51 -9.28
C TYR A 51 -12.15 -11.00 -8.90
N PHE A 52 -11.79 -11.24 -7.64
CA PHE A 52 -10.50 -10.94 -7.05
C PHE A 52 -9.91 -12.20 -6.47
N MET A 53 -8.63 -12.45 -6.77
CA MET A 53 -7.91 -13.60 -6.22
C MET A 53 -6.51 -13.19 -5.81
N ARG A 54 -6.09 -13.65 -4.63
CA ARG A 54 -4.73 -13.57 -4.13
C ARG A 54 -4.25 -14.99 -3.84
N VAL A 55 -3.21 -15.39 -4.54
CA VAL A 55 -2.54 -16.67 -4.32
C VAL A 55 -1.13 -16.43 -3.84
N GLU A 56 -0.75 -17.02 -2.71
CA GLU A 56 0.62 -17.09 -2.26
C GLU A 56 1.14 -18.51 -2.50
N PHE A 57 2.31 -18.63 -3.07
CA PHE A 57 2.91 -19.91 -3.41
C PHE A 57 4.43 -19.89 -3.25
N GLU A 58 4.98 -21.07 -3.01
CA GLU A 58 6.41 -21.34 -2.97
C GLU A 58 6.84 -22.07 -4.25
N LEU A 59 7.99 -21.69 -4.79
CA LEU A 59 8.57 -22.28 -5.97
C LEU A 59 10.08 -22.19 -5.95
N ASP A 60 10.78 -23.29 -6.14
CA ASP A 60 12.23 -23.29 -6.19
C ASP A 60 12.79 -22.46 -7.35
N ASN A 61 13.88 -21.75 -7.08
CA ASN A 61 14.54 -20.86 -8.05
C ASN A 61 13.62 -19.77 -8.63
N LEU A 62 12.66 -19.30 -7.82
CA LEU A 62 11.61 -18.37 -8.25
C LEU A 62 12.16 -17.09 -8.89
N GLN A 63 13.24 -16.52 -8.32
CA GLN A 63 13.87 -15.30 -8.85
C GLN A 63 14.30 -15.44 -10.31
N SER A 64 14.96 -16.55 -10.65
CA SER A 64 15.42 -16.80 -12.02
C SER A 64 14.29 -17.21 -12.97
N ARG A 65 13.19 -17.72 -12.44
CA ARG A 65 12.02 -18.18 -13.20
C ARG A 65 10.92 -17.13 -13.35
N LYS A 66 11.03 -16.00 -12.63
CA LYS A 66 9.99 -14.95 -12.57
C LYS A 66 9.52 -14.51 -13.95
N GLU A 67 10.46 -14.21 -14.86
CA GLU A 67 10.13 -13.73 -16.20
C GLU A 67 9.40 -14.81 -17.03
N SER A 68 9.91 -16.04 -17.03
CA SER A 68 9.30 -17.17 -17.73
C SER A 68 7.90 -17.49 -17.21
N ILE A 69 7.71 -17.47 -15.90
CA ILE A 69 6.39 -17.68 -15.27
C ILE A 69 5.44 -16.55 -15.67
N THR A 70 5.90 -15.30 -15.64
CA THR A 70 5.10 -14.15 -16.05
C THR A 70 4.61 -14.28 -17.49
N GLN A 71 5.51 -14.58 -18.43
CA GLN A 71 5.16 -14.75 -19.85
C GLN A 71 4.22 -15.93 -20.07
N THR A 72 4.51 -17.07 -19.42
CA THR A 72 3.72 -18.29 -19.58
C THR A 72 2.33 -18.15 -18.95
N PHE A 73 2.21 -17.47 -17.80
CA PHE A 73 0.93 -17.18 -17.17
C PHE A 73 0.08 -16.25 -18.05
N ALA A 74 0.69 -15.20 -18.59
CA ALA A 74 0.02 -14.29 -19.51
C ALA A 74 -0.65 -15.06 -20.65
N ALA A 75 0.12 -15.85 -21.40
CA ALA A 75 -0.34 -16.54 -22.59
C ALA A 75 -1.33 -17.68 -22.28
N ASN A 76 -1.10 -18.46 -21.23
CA ASN A 76 -1.86 -19.68 -20.98
C ASN A 76 -3.09 -19.49 -20.09
N VAL A 77 -3.12 -18.44 -19.28
CA VAL A 77 -4.19 -18.21 -18.30
C VAL A 77 -4.80 -16.83 -18.43
N ALA A 78 -3.97 -15.76 -18.34
CA ALA A 78 -4.48 -14.41 -18.17
C ALA A 78 -5.25 -13.91 -19.40
N GLU A 79 -4.76 -14.17 -20.62
CA GLU A 79 -5.43 -13.79 -21.87
C GLU A 79 -6.81 -14.42 -22.00
N ARG A 80 -6.97 -15.70 -21.65
CA ARG A 80 -8.24 -16.42 -21.75
C ARG A 80 -9.36 -15.82 -20.90
N TYR A 81 -9.02 -15.24 -19.75
CA TYR A 81 -9.97 -14.69 -18.77
C TYR A 81 -9.92 -13.16 -18.73
N GLU A 82 -9.16 -12.52 -19.63
CA GLU A 82 -8.99 -11.05 -19.68
C GLU A 82 -8.56 -10.49 -18.31
N MET A 83 -7.62 -11.21 -17.66
CA MET A 83 -7.19 -10.88 -16.31
C MET A 83 -6.30 -9.62 -16.27
N GLN A 84 -6.60 -8.73 -15.35
CA GLN A 84 -5.62 -7.80 -14.80
C GLN A 84 -4.89 -8.51 -13.67
N TRP A 85 -3.57 -8.59 -13.72
CA TRP A 85 -2.84 -9.39 -12.76
C TRP A 85 -1.43 -8.87 -12.49
N ARG A 86 -0.85 -9.30 -11.38
CA ARG A 86 0.51 -8.98 -10.99
C ARG A 86 1.14 -10.12 -10.21
N LEU A 87 2.38 -10.49 -10.60
CA LEU A 87 3.24 -11.39 -9.85
C LEU A 87 4.26 -10.54 -9.04
N ALA A 88 4.24 -10.68 -7.71
CA ALA A 88 5.16 -10.00 -6.81
C ALA A 88 5.94 -11.03 -5.99
N LEU A 89 7.26 -10.91 -5.94
CA LEU A 89 8.07 -11.73 -5.04
C LEU A 89 7.93 -11.18 -3.61
N VAL A 90 7.89 -12.07 -2.63
CA VAL A 90 7.89 -11.67 -1.21
C VAL A 90 9.24 -11.07 -0.80
N SER A 91 10.31 -11.43 -1.52
CA SER A 91 11.63 -10.84 -1.36
C SER A 91 11.77 -9.41 -1.90
N ASP A 92 10.85 -8.95 -2.75
CA ASP A 92 10.85 -7.60 -3.31
C ASP A 92 10.38 -6.61 -2.22
N VAL A 93 11.32 -6.22 -1.35
CA VAL A 93 11.07 -5.28 -0.25
C VAL A 93 10.69 -3.90 -0.83
N LYS A 94 9.50 -3.41 -0.45
CA LYS A 94 9.00 -2.12 -0.89
C LYS A 94 9.69 -0.97 -0.16
N LYS A 95 10.07 0.06 -0.90
CA LYS A 95 10.58 1.33 -0.37
C LYS A 95 9.43 2.25 -0.03
N VAL A 96 9.41 2.72 1.22
CA VAL A 96 8.32 3.51 1.77
C VAL A 96 8.85 4.82 2.33
N GLY A 97 8.31 5.94 1.83
CA GLY A 97 8.47 7.23 2.44
C GLY A 97 7.29 7.56 3.37
N ILE A 98 7.53 8.28 4.45
CA ILE A 98 6.47 8.67 5.38
C ILE A 98 6.39 10.19 5.47
N LEU A 99 5.18 10.73 5.35
CA LEU A 99 4.88 12.13 5.62
C LEU A 99 4.12 12.25 6.95
N VAL A 100 4.54 13.17 7.80
CA VAL A 100 3.95 13.39 9.14
C VAL A 100 3.90 14.87 9.48
N SER A 101 2.99 15.29 10.38
CA SER A 101 3.01 16.63 10.97
C SER A 101 3.52 16.57 12.43
N LYS A 102 2.72 16.96 13.40
CA LYS A 102 3.14 17.07 14.81
C LYS A 102 2.79 15.86 15.67
N VAL A 103 1.80 15.10 15.26
CA VAL A 103 1.23 14.01 16.07
C VAL A 103 1.95 12.71 15.72
N ASP A 104 2.47 12.04 16.72
CA ASP A 104 3.46 10.97 16.62
C ASP A 104 2.89 9.55 16.58
N HIS A 105 1.73 9.29 17.18
CA HIS A 105 1.25 7.93 17.45
C HIS A 105 1.21 7.00 16.21
N ALA A 106 0.74 7.49 15.05
CA ALA A 106 0.69 6.68 13.84
C ALA A 106 2.10 6.43 13.26
N LEU A 107 2.98 7.42 13.32
CA LEU A 107 4.36 7.30 12.88
C LEU A 107 5.13 6.31 13.75
N LEU A 108 5.10 6.49 15.07
CA LEU A 108 5.86 5.65 16.00
C LEU A 108 5.42 4.19 15.94
N GLU A 109 4.15 3.90 15.75
CA GLU A 109 3.67 2.53 15.55
C GLU A 109 4.26 1.89 14.28
N LEU A 110 4.34 2.65 13.16
CA LEU A 110 4.98 2.16 11.94
C LEU A 110 6.47 1.90 12.14
N LEU A 111 7.19 2.83 12.77
CA LEU A 111 8.63 2.70 13.04
C LEU A 111 8.92 1.53 13.98
N TRP A 112 8.12 1.37 15.02
CA TRP A 112 8.26 0.28 15.97
C TRP A 112 8.01 -1.08 15.33
N ARG A 113 6.95 -1.23 14.53
CA ARG A 113 6.67 -2.47 13.77
C ARG A 113 7.78 -2.78 12.77
N HIS A 114 8.27 -1.76 12.08
CA HIS A 114 9.39 -1.90 11.16
C HIS A 114 10.65 -2.42 11.88
N ALA A 115 11.04 -1.79 12.98
CA ALA A 115 12.20 -2.18 13.78
C ALA A 115 12.12 -3.62 14.32
N ARG A 116 10.91 -4.14 14.57
CA ARG A 116 10.68 -5.52 15.01
C ARG A 116 10.46 -6.52 13.87
N GLY A 117 10.60 -6.10 12.61
CA GLY A 117 10.38 -6.97 11.45
C GLY A 117 8.91 -7.31 11.16
N GLY A 118 7.97 -6.65 11.85
CA GLY A 118 6.53 -6.83 11.64
C GLY A 118 5.96 -6.06 10.43
N LEU A 119 6.78 -5.18 9.83
CA LEU A 119 6.43 -4.42 8.62
C LEU A 119 7.53 -4.68 7.57
N PRO A 120 7.31 -5.59 6.61
CA PRO A 120 8.32 -6.00 5.63
C PRO A 120 8.46 -4.96 4.51
N CYS A 121 9.04 -3.81 4.83
CA CYS A 121 9.39 -2.74 3.89
C CYS A 121 10.70 -2.09 4.31
N GLU A 122 11.29 -1.28 3.44
CA GLU A 122 12.37 -0.35 3.75
C GLU A 122 11.77 1.03 3.97
N ILE A 123 11.82 1.57 5.18
CA ILE A 123 11.45 2.98 5.41
C ILE A 123 12.65 3.82 5.06
N THR A 124 12.59 4.52 3.92
CA THR A 124 13.74 5.25 3.36
C THR A 124 13.98 6.58 4.06
N LYS A 125 12.91 7.31 4.37
CA LYS A 125 12.95 8.54 5.14
C LYS A 125 11.57 8.98 5.62
N VAL A 126 11.58 9.88 6.59
CA VAL A 126 10.40 10.60 7.07
C VAL A 126 10.54 12.06 6.71
N ILE A 127 9.49 12.66 6.12
CA ILE A 127 9.40 14.11 5.90
C ILE A 127 8.30 14.69 6.77
N SER A 128 8.59 15.82 7.40
CA SER A 128 7.61 16.55 8.20
C SER A 128 7.59 18.03 7.81
N ASN A 129 6.45 18.69 8.01
CA ASN A 129 6.36 20.13 7.94
C ASN A 129 6.73 20.83 9.26
N HIS A 130 7.22 20.06 10.26
CA HIS A 130 7.67 20.53 11.57
C HIS A 130 8.87 19.74 12.09
N GLU A 131 9.71 20.37 12.88
CA GLU A 131 10.91 19.78 13.49
C GLU A 131 10.60 18.79 14.63
N THR A 132 9.40 18.85 15.18
CA THR A 132 9.01 18.25 16.48
C THR A 132 9.37 16.78 16.65
N LEU A 133 9.35 15.98 15.58
CA LEU A 133 9.51 14.51 15.65
C LEU A 133 10.90 14.03 15.19
N ARG A 134 11.84 14.92 14.90
CA ARG A 134 13.18 14.59 14.41
C ARG A 134 13.88 13.56 15.32
N GLU A 135 14.07 13.92 16.58
CA GLU A 135 14.77 13.05 17.54
C GLU A 135 14.11 11.68 17.66
N ALA A 136 12.78 11.65 17.70
CA ALA A 136 12.03 10.39 17.79
C ALA A 136 12.26 9.47 16.58
N VAL A 137 12.37 10.04 15.36
CA VAL A 137 12.59 9.28 14.12
C VAL A 137 14.05 8.83 13.99
N GLU A 138 14.98 9.74 14.25
CA GLU A 138 16.43 9.47 14.16
C GLU A 138 16.88 8.41 15.16
N ASN A 139 16.22 8.28 16.31
CA ASN A 139 16.44 7.19 17.27
C ASN A 139 16.13 5.79 16.69
N PHE A 140 15.34 5.68 15.61
CA PHE A 140 15.15 4.45 14.85
C PHE A 140 16.17 4.29 13.69
N GLY A 141 17.12 5.21 13.55
CA GLY A 141 18.11 5.20 12.48
C GLY A 141 17.55 5.58 11.10
N ILE A 142 16.40 6.26 11.05
CA ILE A 142 15.73 6.66 9.82
C ILE A 142 15.98 8.16 9.56
N PRO A 143 16.38 8.55 8.34
CA PRO A 143 16.55 9.95 7.97
C PRO A 143 15.28 10.77 8.13
N PHE A 144 15.41 11.99 8.65
CA PHE A 144 14.30 12.92 8.85
C PHE A 144 14.59 14.26 8.19
N GLU A 145 13.67 14.69 7.33
CA GLU A 145 13.76 15.99 6.62
C GLU A 145 12.58 16.89 7.00
N VAL A 146 12.84 18.19 7.01
CA VAL A 146 11.79 19.19 7.28
C VAL A 146 11.54 20.02 6.05
N VAL A 147 10.33 19.91 5.53
CA VAL A 147 9.86 20.75 4.42
C VAL A 147 8.63 21.52 4.90
N PRO A 148 8.80 22.79 5.29
CA PRO A 148 7.69 23.62 5.74
C PRO A 148 6.71 23.89 4.61
N VAL A 149 5.42 23.61 4.85
CA VAL A 149 4.35 23.85 3.89
C VAL A 149 3.45 24.97 4.37
N THR A 150 3.32 26.02 3.57
CA THR A 150 2.46 27.18 3.79
C THR A 150 1.53 27.36 2.59
N LYS A 151 0.60 28.30 2.66
CA LYS A 151 -0.26 28.64 1.51
C LYS A 151 0.53 29.22 0.34
N ASP A 152 1.62 29.95 0.64
CA ASP A 152 2.37 30.70 -0.35
C ASP A 152 3.46 29.88 -1.06
N ASN A 153 3.98 28.82 -0.39
CA ASN A 153 5.04 27.95 -0.95
C ASN A 153 4.58 26.54 -1.28
N LYS A 154 3.28 26.30 -1.30
CA LYS A 154 2.72 24.94 -1.41
C LYS A 154 3.30 24.17 -2.59
N ARG A 155 3.33 24.77 -3.76
CA ARG A 155 3.79 24.14 -5.00
C ARG A 155 5.27 23.78 -4.95
N GLU A 156 6.10 24.72 -4.48
CA GLU A 156 7.54 24.52 -4.34
C GLU A 156 7.86 23.44 -3.29
N ALA A 157 7.16 23.48 -2.16
CA ALA A 157 7.31 22.48 -1.09
C ALA A 157 6.95 21.07 -1.57
N TYR A 158 5.88 20.91 -2.36
CA TYR A 158 5.55 19.60 -2.91
C TYR A 158 6.46 19.15 -4.03
N ALA A 159 7.07 20.06 -4.78
CA ALA A 159 8.13 19.71 -5.72
C ALA A 159 9.38 19.19 -4.99
N GLU A 160 9.78 19.82 -3.88
CA GLU A 160 10.87 19.38 -3.02
C GLU A 160 10.57 18.02 -2.37
N ILE A 161 9.36 17.84 -1.81
CA ILE A 161 8.92 16.54 -1.24
C ILE A 161 8.97 15.45 -2.31
N ASP A 162 8.52 15.74 -3.52
CA ASP A 162 8.55 14.79 -4.63
C ASP A 162 10.00 14.38 -4.97
N GLU A 163 10.91 15.33 -5.07
CA GLU A 163 12.33 15.05 -5.32
C GLU A 163 12.94 14.20 -4.22
N LEU A 164 12.71 14.56 -2.96
CA LEU A 164 13.18 13.82 -1.79
C LEU A 164 12.61 12.40 -1.68
N MET A 165 11.42 12.17 -2.24
CA MET A 165 10.72 10.87 -2.20
C MET A 165 10.93 10.04 -3.47
N GLN A 166 11.70 10.49 -4.44
CA GLN A 166 12.00 9.70 -5.64
C GLN A 166 12.61 8.33 -5.28
N GLY A 167 12.21 7.31 -6.03
CA GLY A 167 12.65 5.94 -5.81
C GLY A 167 11.87 5.17 -4.74
N ASN A 168 10.89 5.79 -4.07
CA ASN A 168 9.95 5.06 -3.22
C ASN A 168 8.83 4.41 -4.05
N ASP A 169 8.39 3.25 -3.61
CA ASP A 169 7.24 2.54 -4.18
C ASP A 169 5.91 3.05 -3.63
N LEU A 170 5.93 3.58 -2.39
CA LEU A 170 4.74 3.98 -1.64
C LEU A 170 5.06 5.14 -0.70
N LEU A 171 4.10 6.03 -0.52
CA LEU A 171 4.10 7.04 0.52
C LEU A 171 3.00 6.76 1.55
N VAL A 172 3.27 7.03 2.81
CA VAL A 172 2.30 6.90 3.91
C VAL A 172 2.12 8.26 4.58
N LEU A 173 0.89 8.75 4.61
CA LEU A 173 0.52 9.95 5.36
C LEU A 173 0.16 9.55 6.80
N ALA A 174 1.15 9.57 7.68
CA ALA A 174 1.00 9.24 9.10
C ALA A 174 0.58 10.49 9.89
N ARG A 175 -0.67 10.91 9.77
CA ARG A 175 -1.17 12.17 10.37
C ARG A 175 -0.49 13.42 9.77
N TYR A 176 -0.29 13.40 8.46
CA TYR A 176 0.17 14.56 7.71
C TYR A 176 -1.00 15.52 7.48
N MET A 177 -1.04 16.60 8.27
CA MET A 177 -2.17 17.52 8.36
C MET A 177 -2.09 18.66 7.32
N GLN A 178 -1.66 18.31 6.10
CA GLN A 178 -1.59 19.22 4.97
C GLN A 178 -2.44 18.70 3.82
N ILE A 179 -3.09 19.60 3.10
CA ILE A 179 -3.75 19.27 1.85
C ILE A 179 -2.67 19.15 0.76
N LEU A 180 -2.54 17.98 0.14
CA LEU A 180 -1.53 17.75 -0.89
C LEU A 180 -1.79 18.65 -2.12
N ASP A 181 -0.77 18.88 -2.89
CA ASP A 181 -0.90 19.51 -4.20
C ASP A 181 -1.49 18.54 -5.23
N GLU A 182 -2.31 19.03 -6.15
CA GLU A 182 -3.01 18.19 -7.13
C GLU A 182 -2.01 17.47 -8.05
N ALA A 183 -1.01 18.18 -8.56
CA ALA A 183 0.03 17.60 -9.40
C ALA A 183 0.85 16.52 -8.66
N PHE A 184 1.07 16.70 -7.35
CA PHE A 184 1.70 15.68 -6.51
C PHE A 184 0.81 14.43 -6.39
N VAL A 185 -0.49 14.60 -6.19
CA VAL A 185 -1.44 13.46 -6.09
C VAL A 185 -1.51 12.68 -7.41
N GLU A 186 -1.57 13.37 -8.55
CA GLU A 186 -1.57 12.75 -9.86
C GLU A 186 -0.29 11.93 -10.12
N LYS A 187 0.87 12.50 -9.81
CA LYS A 187 2.16 11.80 -9.97
C LYS A 187 2.29 10.55 -9.10
N TRP A 188 1.72 10.59 -7.90
CA TRP A 188 1.72 9.50 -6.93
C TRP A 188 0.41 8.72 -6.90
N GLU A 189 -0.36 8.73 -7.99
CA GLU A 189 -1.64 8.03 -8.07
C GLU A 189 -1.51 6.55 -7.65
N MET A 190 -2.41 6.11 -6.77
CA MET A 190 -2.42 4.76 -6.17
C MET A 190 -1.12 4.36 -5.43
N LYS A 191 -0.26 5.33 -5.11
CA LYS A 191 0.97 5.12 -4.35
C LYS A 191 1.01 5.90 -3.03
N VAL A 192 -0.06 6.56 -2.63
CA VAL A 192 -0.16 7.27 -1.35
C VAL A 192 -1.26 6.64 -0.52
N ILE A 193 -0.93 6.19 0.67
CA ILE A 193 -1.90 5.71 1.66
C ILE A 193 -2.04 6.78 2.74
N ASN A 194 -3.30 7.18 3.01
CA ASN A 194 -3.63 8.06 4.12
C ASN A 194 -4.33 7.29 5.24
N ILE A 195 -4.03 7.65 6.48
CA ILE A 195 -4.75 7.19 7.66
C ILE A 195 -5.72 8.29 8.07
N HIS A 196 -6.99 8.10 7.75
CA HIS A 196 -8.07 8.97 8.19
C HIS A 196 -8.67 8.45 9.50
N HIS A 197 -8.76 9.32 10.50
CA HIS A 197 -9.18 8.96 11.86
C HIS A 197 -10.71 8.95 12.01
N SER A 198 -11.42 8.33 11.08
CA SER A 198 -12.85 8.00 11.18
C SER A 198 -13.21 6.81 10.31
N PHE A 199 -14.41 6.24 10.51
CA PHE A 199 -15.00 5.30 9.58
C PHE A 199 -15.54 6.05 8.37
N LEU A 200 -14.78 6.12 7.27
CA LEU A 200 -15.30 6.67 6.02
C LEU A 200 -16.40 5.75 5.44
N PRO A 201 -17.47 6.33 4.90
CA PRO A 201 -17.76 7.76 4.67
C PRO A 201 -18.40 8.49 5.85
N ALA A 202 -18.44 7.91 7.05
CA ALA A 202 -18.99 8.55 8.25
C ALA A 202 -17.99 9.54 8.87
N PHE A 203 -18.51 10.64 9.45
CA PHE A 203 -17.75 11.65 10.17
C PHE A 203 -16.61 12.29 9.36
N VAL A 204 -16.94 12.68 8.13
CA VAL A 204 -16.04 13.40 7.23
C VAL A 204 -15.71 14.79 7.80
N GLY A 205 -14.49 15.28 7.58
CA GLY A 205 -14.04 16.61 7.94
C GLY A 205 -13.28 16.68 9.27
N ALA A 206 -13.25 17.84 9.90
CA ALA A 206 -12.48 18.09 11.11
C ALA A 206 -13.12 17.47 12.37
N ASN A 207 -12.28 16.99 13.29
CA ASN A 207 -12.68 16.47 14.59
C ASN A 207 -13.71 15.30 14.55
N PRO A 208 -13.49 14.22 13.77
CA PRO A 208 -14.46 13.14 13.63
C PRO A 208 -14.80 12.43 14.95
N TYR A 209 -13.87 12.31 15.88
CA TYR A 209 -14.11 11.73 17.21
C TYR A 209 -15.07 12.59 18.05
N LYS A 210 -14.98 13.93 17.94
CA LYS A 210 -15.92 14.82 18.59
C LYS A 210 -17.33 14.66 18.01
N GLN A 211 -17.43 14.58 16.67
CA GLN A 211 -18.70 14.32 15.99
C GLN A 211 -19.32 12.98 16.43
N ALA A 212 -18.50 11.91 16.52
CA ALA A 212 -18.94 10.61 16.96
C ALA A 212 -19.44 10.63 18.42
N HIS A 213 -18.72 11.32 19.30
CA HIS A 213 -19.10 11.49 20.70
C HIS A 213 -20.44 12.26 20.85
N GLU A 214 -20.58 13.37 20.14
CA GLU A 214 -21.82 14.18 20.15
C GLU A 214 -23.03 13.41 19.62
N LYS A 215 -22.82 12.47 18.68
CA LYS A 215 -23.86 11.59 18.15
C LYS A 215 -24.09 10.32 19.00
N GLY A 216 -23.38 10.15 20.09
CA GLY A 216 -23.52 9.00 20.97
C GLY A 216 -23.08 7.67 20.36
N VAL A 217 -22.17 7.70 19.36
CA VAL A 217 -21.67 6.49 18.70
C VAL A 217 -20.70 5.75 19.63
N LYS A 218 -20.93 4.44 19.81
CA LYS A 218 -20.16 3.60 20.73
C LYS A 218 -18.89 3.00 20.12
N LEU A 219 -18.81 2.94 18.79
CA LEU A 219 -17.67 2.42 18.05
C LEU A 219 -17.05 3.55 17.21
N ILE A 220 -15.74 3.71 17.34
CA ILE A 220 -14.94 4.63 16.54
C ILE A 220 -13.76 3.86 15.95
N GLY A 221 -13.21 4.35 14.86
CA GLY A 221 -12.09 3.71 14.20
C GLY A 221 -11.33 4.64 13.27
N ALA A 222 -10.47 4.07 12.46
CA ALA A 222 -9.72 4.77 11.44
C ALA A 222 -9.84 4.00 10.11
N THR A 223 -9.75 4.73 9.01
CA THR A 223 -9.73 4.16 7.66
C THR A 223 -8.40 4.42 7.01
N ALA A 224 -7.72 3.36 6.57
CA ALA A 224 -6.58 3.49 5.68
C ALA A 224 -7.10 3.39 4.23
N HIS A 225 -6.80 4.39 3.41
CA HIS A 225 -7.25 4.44 2.01
C HIS A 225 -6.17 5.02 1.11
N TYR A 226 -6.23 4.66 -0.17
CA TYR A 226 -5.41 5.35 -1.16
C TYR A 226 -5.92 6.76 -1.38
N VAL A 227 -4.98 7.70 -1.52
CA VAL A 227 -5.28 9.09 -1.87
C VAL A 227 -5.53 9.15 -3.36
N THR A 228 -6.68 9.72 -3.74
CA THR A 228 -7.07 9.98 -5.11
C THR A 228 -7.48 11.45 -5.25
N ALA A 229 -7.54 11.99 -6.45
CA ALA A 229 -8.00 13.36 -6.69
C ALA A 229 -9.38 13.64 -6.09
N VAL A 230 -10.26 12.63 -6.08
CA VAL A 230 -11.62 12.73 -5.50
C VAL A 230 -11.62 12.67 -3.96
N SER A 231 -10.75 11.88 -3.36
CA SER A 231 -10.67 11.77 -1.89
C SER A 231 -10.08 13.01 -1.22
N TYR A 232 -9.54 13.92 -2.00
CA TYR A 232 -8.81 15.10 -1.55
C TYR A 232 -9.66 16.36 -1.44
N THR A 233 -10.82 16.39 -2.07
CA THR A 233 -11.73 17.55 -2.11
C THR A 233 -12.71 17.59 -0.93
N HIS A 234 -12.66 16.64 -0.04
CA HIS A 234 -13.53 16.50 1.13
C HIS A 234 -12.69 16.28 2.40
#